data_0d55a9bf10a3b5e4e1f664ae10c5f519
#
_entry.id   0d55a9bf10a3b5e4e1f664ae10c5f519
#
_cell.length_a   1.000
_cell.length_b   1.000
_cell.length_c   1.000
_cell.angle_alpha   90.00
_cell.angle_beta   90.00
_cell.angle_gamma   90.00
#
_symmetry.space_group_name_H-M   'P 1'
#
loop_
_entity.id
_entity.type
_entity.pdbx_description
1 polymer ?
#
loop_
_entity_poly.entity_id
_entity_poly.type
_entity_poly.pdbx_seq_one_letter_code
_entity_poly.pdbx_strand_id
1 'polypeptide(L)'
;MSSLLEIRDIHVTFHGRRGTEKALRGVDLALAPGESLAVVGESGSGKTTLLRAALGLVPPARGNVRLFGKDLQGLKRDQRIGILRRCGLMPQDPYGAVPPTLSVREAVMEPLLLVNGFGAREACARKAEALLREWGLPDETLWGARVSSSLSGGQRQRVCGARAMALDPQLFLADEPTSMQDASLRGEIVSVLESRVSSGMGLVLVTHDLLLARRAARTGLVLYRGVAVEKAPTADLLDNPLHPYTAALARALPRLGRAILPPGESRAREGVGCPYAERCEKAGPECVEAPSLREVSPGRFVACHKA
;
A
#
# COMPACT_ATOMS: atom_id res chain seq x y z
N MET A 1 -20.25 10.61 5.97
CA MET A 1 -20.05 9.20 5.59
C MET A 1 -18.99 8.61 6.51
N SER A 2 -19.16 7.41 7.04
CA SER A 2 -18.18 6.80 7.94
C SER A 2 -16.93 6.40 7.16
N SER A 3 -15.74 6.79 7.64
CA SER A 3 -14.45 6.41 7.05
C SER A 3 -14.23 4.89 7.14
N LEU A 4 -13.66 4.26 6.10
CA LEU A 4 -13.21 2.86 6.14
C LEU A 4 -11.94 2.70 6.96
N LEU A 5 -11.01 3.63 6.77
CA LEU A 5 -9.72 3.68 7.46
C LEU A 5 -9.47 5.11 7.92
N GLU A 6 -9.05 5.25 9.18
CA GLU A 6 -8.60 6.50 9.75
C GLU A 6 -7.35 6.24 10.59
N ILE A 7 -6.27 6.89 10.25
CA ILE A 7 -5.00 6.87 10.98
C ILE A 7 -4.72 8.29 11.44
N ARG A 8 -4.43 8.45 12.74
CA ARG A 8 -4.11 9.76 13.32
C ARG A 8 -2.80 9.72 14.08
N ASP A 9 -1.89 10.62 13.70
CA ASP A 9 -0.59 10.86 14.35
C ASP A 9 0.17 9.57 14.63
N ILE A 10 0.24 8.66 13.62
CA ILE A 10 0.80 7.34 13.85
C ILE A 10 2.32 7.37 13.87
N HIS A 11 2.90 6.85 14.95
CA HIS A 11 4.33 6.65 15.12
C HIS A 11 4.61 5.17 15.30
N VAL A 12 5.58 4.65 14.55
CA VAL A 12 6.06 3.27 14.69
C VAL A 12 7.56 3.29 14.86
N THR A 13 8.01 2.58 15.88
CA THR A 13 9.44 2.47 16.23
C THR A 13 9.80 1.00 16.37
N PHE A 14 10.84 0.58 15.69
CA PHE A 14 11.42 -0.75 15.83
C PHE A 14 12.67 -0.69 16.69
N HIS A 15 12.78 -1.62 17.64
CA HIS A 15 13.96 -1.78 18.49
C HIS A 15 14.73 -3.01 18.02
N GLY A 16 15.93 -2.83 17.50
CA GLY A 16 16.78 -3.90 17.01
C GLY A 16 18.18 -3.89 17.67
N ARG A 17 18.97 -4.93 17.39
CA ARG A 17 20.35 -5.02 17.90
C ARG A 17 21.27 -3.85 17.45
N ARG A 18 20.92 -3.14 16.37
CA ARG A 18 21.69 -2.03 15.80
C ARG A 18 21.18 -0.65 16.22
N GLY A 19 20.19 -0.61 17.14
CA GLY A 19 19.58 0.64 17.61
C GLY A 19 18.07 0.70 17.39
N THR A 20 17.54 1.91 17.51
CA THR A 20 16.12 2.22 17.38
C THR A 20 15.87 2.89 16.03
N GLU A 21 14.93 2.34 15.26
CA GLU A 21 14.53 2.89 13.96
C GLU A 21 13.09 3.42 14.05
N LYS A 22 12.91 4.72 13.77
CA LYS A 22 11.58 5.37 13.70
C LYS A 22 11.02 5.23 12.29
N ALA A 23 10.29 4.16 12.03
CA ALA A 23 9.74 3.86 10.71
C ALA A 23 8.57 4.77 10.31
N LEU A 24 7.76 5.25 11.28
CA LEU A 24 6.73 6.27 11.06
C LEU A 24 6.81 7.34 12.15
N ARG A 25 6.58 8.61 11.76
CA ARG A 25 6.84 9.79 12.58
C ARG A 25 5.69 10.80 12.47
N GLY A 26 4.48 10.41 12.90
CA GLY A 26 3.30 11.28 12.88
C GLY A 26 2.62 11.34 11.50
N VAL A 27 2.19 10.18 10.99
CA VAL A 27 1.48 10.10 9.70
C VAL A 27 -0.02 10.06 9.92
N ASP A 28 -0.74 10.90 9.17
CA ASP A 28 -2.21 10.93 9.12
C ASP A 28 -2.70 10.40 7.77
N LEU A 29 -3.78 9.63 7.81
CA LEU A 29 -4.43 9.09 6.61
C LEU A 29 -5.91 8.83 6.88
N ALA A 30 -6.76 9.21 5.95
CA ALA A 30 -8.17 8.84 5.98
C ALA A 30 -8.60 8.35 4.59
N LEU A 31 -9.49 7.35 4.56
CA LEU A 31 -10.03 6.76 3.34
C LEU A 31 -11.53 6.47 3.52
N ALA A 32 -12.35 6.95 2.60
CA ALA A 32 -13.78 6.67 2.54
C ALA A 32 -14.10 5.50 1.58
N PRO A 33 -15.34 4.94 1.62
CA PRO A 33 -15.78 3.96 0.63
C PRO A 33 -15.65 4.50 -0.81
N GLY A 34 -15.15 3.65 -1.72
CA GLY A 34 -14.95 4.02 -3.13
C GLY A 34 -13.79 4.99 -3.38
N GLU A 35 -13.00 5.30 -2.36
CA GLU A 35 -11.78 6.10 -2.53
C GLU A 35 -10.55 5.22 -2.76
N SER A 36 -9.60 5.75 -3.51
CA SER A 36 -8.29 5.14 -3.74
C SER A 36 -7.16 6.12 -3.39
N LEU A 37 -6.22 5.63 -2.57
CA LEU A 37 -5.05 6.36 -2.13
C LEU A 37 -3.78 5.59 -2.49
N ALA A 38 -2.84 6.23 -3.18
CA ALA A 38 -1.50 5.70 -3.37
C ALA A 38 -0.55 6.26 -2.31
N VAL A 39 0.21 5.39 -1.66
CA VAL A 39 1.32 5.77 -0.77
C VAL A 39 2.62 5.56 -1.54
N VAL A 40 3.32 6.64 -1.84
CA VAL A 40 4.50 6.64 -2.71
C VAL A 40 5.75 7.06 -1.95
N GLY A 41 6.91 6.54 -2.33
CA GLY A 41 8.21 6.91 -1.74
C GLY A 41 9.29 5.87 -2.01
N GLU A 42 10.55 6.22 -1.73
CA GLU A 42 11.69 5.31 -1.85
C GLU A 42 11.58 4.09 -0.93
N SER A 43 12.38 3.04 -1.20
CA SER A 43 12.53 1.91 -0.27
C SER A 43 12.95 2.41 1.11
N GLY A 44 12.37 1.84 2.18
CA GLY A 44 12.63 2.29 3.55
C GLY A 44 11.91 3.56 3.99
N SER A 45 11.03 4.17 3.17
CA SER A 45 10.29 5.37 3.58
C SER A 45 9.16 5.12 4.59
N GLY A 46 8.84 3.87 4.92
CA GLY A 46 7.81 3.51 5.90
C GLY A 46 6.48 3.01 5.30
N LYS A 47 6.34 2.88 3.98
CA LYS A 47 5.09 2.50 3.28
C LYS A 47 4.50 1.16 3.75
N THR A 48 5.28 0.09 3.68
CA THR A 48 4.88 -1.25 4.17
C THR A 48 4.52 -1.23 5.65
N THR A 49 5.27 -0.45 6.46
CA THR A 49 4.99 -0.27 7.88
C THR A 49 3.65 0.40 8.10
N LEU A 50 3.31 1.41 7.29
CA LEU A 50 2.00 2.09 7.34
C LEU A 50 0.86 1.13 7.04
N LEU A 51 0.96 0.27 5.99
CA LEU A 51 -0.05 -0.75 5.70
C LEU A 51 -0.20 -1.75 6.84
N ARG A 52 0.92 -2.23 7.40
CA ARG A 52 0.90 -3.19 8.53
C ARG A 52 0.29 -2.57 9.77
N ALA A 53 0.61 -1.31 10.06
CA ALA A 53 0.03 -0.57 11.18
C ALA A 53 -1.47 -0.33 10.97
N ALA A 54 -1.91 -0.01 9.74
CA ALA A 54 -3.32 0.15 9.39
C ALA A 54 -4.19 -1.08 9.71
N LEU A 55 -3.61 -2.28 9.62
CA LEU A 55 -4.28 -3.54 9.99
C LEU A 55 -3.97 -3.98 11.43
N GLY A 56 -3.20 -3.18 12.17
CA GLY A 56 -2.76 -3.52 13.52
C GLY A 56 -1.83 -4.75 13.58
N LEU A 57 -1.14 -5.08 12.48
CA LEU A 57 -0.10 -6.12 12.43
C LEU A 57 1.20 -5.64 13.09
N VAL A 58 1.38 -4.32 13.15
CA VAL A 58 2.45 -3.66 13.88
C VAL A 58 1.80 -2.66 14.84
N PRO A 59 2.05 -2.77 16.16
CA PRO A 59 1.49 -1.84 17.13
C PRO A 59 2.16 -0.47 16.98
N PRO A 60 1.40 0.63 16.99
CA PRO A 60 1.97 1.96 17.03
C PRO A 60 2.55 2.28 18.42
N ALA A 61 3.65 3.02 18.45
CA ALA A 61 4.20 3.59 19.68
C ALA A 61 3.38 4.80 20.17
N ARG A 62 2.72 5.51 19.22
CA ARG A 62 1.82 6.65 19.46
C ARG A 62 0.83 6.75 18.31
N GLY A 63 -0.29 7.41 18.55
CA GLY A 63 -1.37 7.57 17.59
C GLY A 63 -2.37 6.43 17.65
N ASN A 64 -3.38 6.47 16.79
CA ASN A 64 -4.41 5.45 16.74
C ASN A 64 -4.83 5.10 15.31
N VAL A 65 -5.42 3.91 15.17
CA VAL A 65 -5.98 3.40 13.92
C VAL A 65 -7.42 2.99 14.15
N ARG A 66 -8.31 3.53 13.32
CA ARG A 66 -9.70 3.12 13.27
C ARG A 66 -10.01 2.44 11.94
N LEU A 67 -10.59 1.26 12.01
CA LEU A 67 -11.16 0.56 10.86
C LEU A 67 -12.68 0.51 11.00
N PHE A 68 -13.39 0.97 9.96
CA PHE A 68 -14.86 1.04 9.95
C PHE A 68 -15.42 1.75 11.19
N GLY A 69 -14.78 2.85 11.62
CA GLY A 69 -15.12 3.64 12.78
C GLY A 69 -14.75 3.06 14.15
N LYS A 70 -14.16 1.84 14.21
CA LYS A 70 -13.76 1.18 15.46
C LYS A 70 -12.26 1.27 15.66
N ASP A 71 -11.84 1.65 16.87
CA ASP A 71 -10.43 1.69 17.27
C ASP A 71 -9.89 0.27 17.45
N LEU A 72 -8.81 -0.07 16.73
CA LEU A 72 -8.25 -1.42 16.77
C LEU A 72 -7.57 -1.77 18.10
N GLN A 73 -7.10 -0.78 18.84
CA GLN A 73 -6.33 -1.01 20.08
C GLN A 73 -7.21 -1.50 21.23
N GLY A 74 -8.50 -1.13 21.24
CA GLY A 74 -9.45 -1.49 22.29
C GLY A 74 -10.26 -2.76 22.03
N LEU A 75 -10.06 -3.46 20.90
CA LEU A 75 -10.90 -4.57 20.48
C LEU A 75 -10.47 -5.90 21.10
N LYS A 76 -11.45 -6.70 21.54
CA LYS A 76 -11.25 -8.11 21.84
C LYS A 76 -10.93 -8.88 20.54
N ARG A 77 -10.26 -10.03 20.69
CA ARG A 77 -9.78 -10.86 19.56
C ARG A 77 -10.87 -11.14 18.52
N ASP A 78 -12.05 -11.55 18.94
CA ASP A 78 -13.14 -11.94 18.02
C ASP A 78 -13.70 -10.73 17.27
N GLN A 79 -13.82 -9.57 17.93
CA GLN A 79 -14.22 -8.32 17.31
C GLN A 79 -13.20 -7.86 16.27
N ARG A 80 -11.91 -8.00 16.59
CA ARG A 80 -10.81 -7.69 15.69
C ARG A 80 -10.81 -8.60 14.47
N ILE A 81 -11.00 -9.91 14.64
CA ILE A 81 -11.13 -10.88 13.53
C ILE A 81 -12.30 -10.49 12.62
N GLY A 82 -13.47 -10.15 13.19
CA GLY A 82 -14.64 -9.72 12.43
C GLY A 82 -14.39 -8.47 11.58
N ILE A 83 -13.59 -7.53 12.08
CA ILE A 83 -13.20 -6.32 11.33
C ILE A 83 -12.18 -6.67 10.24
N LEU A 84 -11.15 -7.46 10.55
CA LEU A 84 -10.09 -7.80 9.61
C LEU A 84 -10.58 -8.68 8.45
N ARG A 85 -11.65 -9.47 8.63
CA ARG A 85 -12.32 -10.21 7.53
C ARG A 85 -12.88 -9.29 6.44
N ARG A 86 -13.13 -8.02 6.75
CA ARG A 86 -13.59 -7.00 5.79
C ARG A 86 -12.44 -6.30 5.07
N CYS A 87 -11.19 -6.68 5.40
CA CYS A 87 -9.98 -6.14 4.81
C CYS A 87 -9.28 -7.22 3.98
N GLY A 88 -8.78 -6.84 2.80
CA GLY A 88 -7.84 -7.64 2.01
C GLY A 88 -6.44 -7.08 2.13
N LEU A 89 -5.45 -7.93 2.26
CA LEU A 89 -4.05 -7.55 2.23
C LEU A 89 -3.32 -8.35 1.15
N MET A 90 -2.75 -7.64 0.19
CA MET A 90 -1.82 -8.19 -0.79
C MET A 90 -0.41 -7.70 -0.44
N PRO A 91 0.44 -8.54 0.19
CA PRO A 91 1.79 -8.14 0.57
C PRO A 91 2.76 -8.14 -0.61
N GLN A 92 3.88 -7.45 -0.44
CA GLN A 92 4.94 -7.33 -1.45
C GLN A 92 5.54 -8.69 -1.83
N ASP A 93 5.77 -9.56 -0.83
CA ASP A 93 6.29 -10.92 -1.05
C ASP A 93 5.15 -11.94 -1.12
N PRO A 94 4.83 -12.46 -2.31
CA PRO A 94 3.79 -13.48 -2.47
C PRO A 94 4.27 -14.88 -2.02
N TYR A 95 5.59 -15.11 -1.87
CA TYR A 95 6.12 -16.42 -1.45
C TYR A 95 5.80 -16.72 0.01
N GLY A 96 5.82 -15.70 0.87
CA GLY A 96 5.42 -15.83 2.27
C GLY A 96 3.91 -15.76 2.50
N ALA A 97 3.13 -15.27 1.53
CA ALA A 97 1.71 -15.00 1.70
C ALA A 97 0.80 -16.18 1.32
N VAL A 98 1.27 -17.05 0.44
CA VAL A 98 0.48 -18.18 -0.07
C VAL A 98 1.15 -19.49 0.35
N PRO A 99 0.43 -20.39 1.07
CA PRO A 99 0.98 -21.66 1.51
C PRO A 99 1.48 -22.50 0.29
N PRO A 100 2.77 -22.90 0.28
CA PRO A 100 3.38 -23.55 -0.88
C PRO A 100 2.86 -24.96 -1.15
N THR A 101 2.25 -25.58 -0.14
CA THR A 101 1.72 -26.96 -0.20
C THR A 101 0.33 -27.05 -0.81
N LEU A 102 -0.41 -25.95 -0.88
CA LEU A 102 -1.74 -25.91 -1.47
C LEU A 102 -1.66 -25.86 -2.99
N SER A 103 -2.70 -26.36 -3.66
CA SER A 103 -2.92 -26.06 -5.07
C SER A 103 -3.36 -24.60 -5.24
N VAL A 104 -3.23 -24.05 -6.45
CA VAL A 104 -3.63 -22.68 -6.78
C VAL A 104 -5.07 -22.41 -6.37
N ARG A 105 -5.99 -23.32 -6.72
CA ARG A 105 -7.40 -23.21 -6.35
C ARG A 105 -7.60 -23.27 -4.82
N GLU A 106 -6.96 -24.22 -4.15
CA GLU A 106 -7.08 -24.37 -2.69
C GLU A 106 -6.55 -23.13 -1.96
N ALA A 107 -5.48 -22.53 -2.45
CA ALA A 107 -4.94 -21.29 -1.87
C ALA A 107 -5.95 -20.14 -1.86
N VAL A 108 -6.77 -20.01 -2.90
CA VAL A 108 -7.84 -18.99 -2.96
C VAL A 108 -9.10 -19.43 -2.19
N MET A 109 -9.36 -20.73 -2.15
CA MET A 109 -10.50 -21.30 -1.39
C MET A 109 -10.33 -21.24 0.13
N GLU A 110 -9.12 -21.34 0.63
CA GLU A 110 -8.85 -21.48 2.07
C GLU A 110 -9.54 -20.38 2.93
N PRO A 111 -9.43 -19.07 2.62
CA PRO A 111 -10.14 -18.04 3.39
C PRO A 111 -11.67 -18.24 3.36
N LEU A 112 -12.22 -18.69 2.22
CA LEU A 112 -13.66 -18.93 2.08
C LEU A 112 -14.12 -20.10 2.95
N LEU A 113 -13.35 -21.20 2.97
CA LEU A 113 -13.66 -22.37 3.79
C LEU A 113 -13.56 -22.08 5.29
N LEU A 114 -12.61 -21.24 5.70
CA LEU A 114 -12.47 -20.81 7.10
C LEU A 114 -13.69 -20.00 7.60
N VAL A 115 -14.39 -19.30 6.69
CA VAL A 115 -15.56 -18.50 7.05
C VAL A 115 -16.85 -19.29 6.90
N ASN A 116 -17.01 -20.05 5.81
CA ASN A 116 -18.27 -20.71 5.44
C ASN A 116 -18.35 -22.17 5.88
N GLY A 117 -17.25 -22.75 6.37
CA GLY A 117 -17.16 -24.17 6.71
C GLY A 117 -17.00 -25.10 5.51
N PHE A 118 -16.59 -26.34 5.79
CA PHE A 118 -16.31 -27.33 4.75
C PHE A 118 -17.54 -27.79 3.96
N GLY A 119 -18.75 -27.65 4.53
CA GLY A 119 -20.00 -27.96 3.83
C GLY A 119 -20.26 -27.08 2.60
N ALA A 120 -19.64 -25.90 2.54
CA ALA A 120 -19.74 -24.98 1.40
C ALA A 120 -18.65 -25.15 0.34
N ARG A 121 -17.91 -26.28 0.34
CA ARG A 121 -16.70 -26.49 -0.48
C ARG A 121 -16.92 -26.21 -1.96
N GLU A 122 -18.02 -26.66 -2.53
CA GLU A 122 -18.34 -26.49 -3.95
C GLU A 122 -18.61 -25.02 -4.31
N ALA A 123 -19.35 -24.29 -3.48
CA ALA A 123 -19.58 -22.86 -3.65
C ALA A 123 -18.27 -22.05 -3.51
N CYS A 124 -17.43 -22.42 -2.55
CA CYS A 124 -16.10 -21.83 -2.37
C CYS A 124 -15.19 -22.09 -3.58
N ALA A 125 -15.25 -23.30 -4.17
CA ALA A 125 -14.49 -23.62 -5.38
C ALA A 125 -14.91 -22.75 -6.55
N ARG A 126 -16.21 -22.65 -6.85
CA ARG A 126 -16.72 -21.77 -7.93
C ARG A 126 -16.32 -20.31 -7.75
N LYS A 127 -16.37 -19.79 -6.51
CA LYS A 127 -15.94 -18.42 -6.23
C LYS A 127 -14.43 -18.24 -6.42
N ALA A 128 -13.61 -19.18 -5.96
CA ALA A 128 -12.16 -19.15 -6.14
C ALA A 128 -11.78 -19.18 -7.63
N GLU A 129 -12.43 -20.01 -8.43
CA GLU A 129 -12.23 -20.11 -9.88
C GLU A 129 -12.60 -18.80 -10.60
N ALA A 130 -13.71 -18.16 -10.22
CA ALA A 130 -14.11 -16.87 -10.75
C ALA A 130 -13.06 -15.78 -10.44
N LEU A 131 -12.53 -15.76 -9.20
CA LEU A 131 -11.47 -14.84 -8.80
C LEU A 131 -10.15 -15.12 -9.55
N LEU A 132 -9.79 -16.38 -9.76
CA LEU A 132 -8.59 -16.71 -10.53
C LEU A 132 -8.70 -16.19 -11.98
N ARG A 133 -9.86 -16.33 -12.62
CA ARG A 133 -10.10 -15.76 -13.97
C ARG A 133 -10.04 -14.23 -13.94
N GLU A 134 -10.67 -13.59 -12.96
CA GLU A 134 -10.64 -12.13 -12.78
C GLU A 134 -9.21 -11.60 -12.61
N TRP A 135 -8.36 -12.33 -11.89
CA TRP A 135 -6.95 -11.97 -11.67
C TRP A 135 -6.01 -12.45 -12.79
N GLY A 136 -6.54 -12.79 -13.98
CA GLY A 136 -5.77 -13.11 -15.16
C GLY A 136 -5.07 -14.47 -15.10
N LEU A 137 -5.69 -15.46 -14.44
CA LEU A 137 -5.27 -16.86 -14.41
C LEU A 137 -6.39 -17.77 -14.98
N PRO A 138 -6.76 -17.59 -16.26
CA PRO A 138 -7.87 -18.33 -16.85
C PRO A 138 -7.56 -19.81 -17.16
N ASP A 139 -6.27 -20.20 -17.17
CA ASP A 139 -5.84 -21.56 -17.47
C ASP A 139 -6.18 -22.51 -16.31
N GLU A 140 -7.22 -23.30 -16.51
CA GLU A 140 -7.74 -24.23 -15.51
C GLU A 140 -6.75 -25.38 -15.20
N THR A 141 -5.81 -25.67 -16.11
CA THR A 141 -4.78 -26.69 -15.88
C THR A 141 -3.84 -26.30 -14.76
N LEU A 142 -3.64 -24.99 -14.54
CA LEU A 142 -2.82 -24.47 -13.44
C LEU A 142 -3.51 -24.58 -12.07
N TRP A 143 -4.83 -24.66 -12.02
CA TRP A 143 -5.56 -24.58 -10.73
C TRP A 143 -5.33 -25.78 -9.82
N GLY A 144 -5.05 -26.95 -10.41
CA GLY A 144 -4.66 -28.16 -9.69
C GLY A 144 -3.17 -28.21 -9.31
N ALA A 145 -2.35 -27.37 -9.92
CA ALA A 145 -0.91 -27.35 -9.69
C ALA A 145 -0.57 -26.76 -8.31
N ARG A 146 0.51 -27.26 -7.68
CA ARG A 146 0.98 -26.70 -6.40
C ARG A 146 1.59 -25.32 -6.60
N VAL A 147 1.31 -24.41 -5.67
CA VAL A 147 1.83 -23.04 -5.70
C VAL A 147 3.36 -23.01 -5.72
N SER A 148 4.02 -23.97 -5.03
CA SER A 148 5.49 -23.99 -4.90
C SER A 148 6.27 -24.30 -6.17
N SER A 149 5.71 -25.11 -7.08
CA SER A 149 6.52 -25.77 -8.13
C SER A 149 6.21 -25.33 -9.55
N SER A 150 5.10 -24.63 -9.78
CA SER A 150 4.57 -24.45 -11.15
C SER A 150 4.30 -23.00 -11.54
N LEU A 151 4.41 -22.04 -10.60
CA LEU A 151 4.03 -20.66 -10.87
C LEU A 151 5.23 -19.74 -11.04
N SER A 152 5.19 -18.87 -12.05
CA SER A 152 6.06 -17.71 -12.14
C SER A 152 5.80 -16.73 -10.96
N GLY A 153 6.74 -15.81 -10.69
CA GLY A 153 6.55 -14.77 -9.67
C GLY A 153 5.29 -13.96 -9.91
N GLY A 154 5.02 -13.59 -11.17
CA GLY A 154 3.83 -12.86 -11.55
C GLY A 154 2.53 -13.65 -11.35
N GLN A 155 2.51 -14.92 -11.74
CA GLN A 155 1.35 -15.81 -11.50
C GLN A 155 1.09 -15.97 -10.01
N ARG A 156 2.13 -16.16 -9.19
CA ARG A 156 2.02 -16.26 -7.73
C ARG A 156 1.47 -14.96 -7.11
N GLN A 157 1.90 -13.81 -7.61
CA GLN A 157 1.38 -12.52 -7.19
C GLN A 157 -0.11 -12.37 -7.50
N ARG A 158 -0.58 -12.86 -8.66
CA ARG A 158 -2.00 -12.88 -9.03
C ARG A 158 -2.82 -13.83 -8.14
N VAL A 159 -2.29 -15.00 -7.80
CA VAL A 159 -2.92 -15.91 -6.82
C VAL A 159 -3.04 -15.23 -5.45
N CYS A 160 -2.00 -14.51 -5.03
CA CYS A 160 -2.02 -13.75 -3.78
C CYS A 160 -3.13 -12.67 -3.79
N GLY A 161 -3.28 -11.94 -4.90
CA GLY A 161 -4.34 -10.96 -5.08
C GLY A 161 -5.74 -11.58 -5.06
N ALA A 162 -5.95 -12.67 -5.81
CA ALA A 162 -7.21 -13.42 -5.81
C ALA A 162 -7.57 -13.94 -4.42
N ARG A 163 -6.60 -14.47 -3.67
CA ARG A 163 -6.75 -14.91 -2.29
C ARG A 163 -7.15 -13.75 -1.37
N ALA A 164 -6.48 -12.60 -1.48
CA ALA A 164 -6.78 -11.42 -0.67
C ALA A 164 -8.17 -10.84 -0.98
N MET A 165 -8.69 -11.07 -2.19
CA MET A 165 -10.03 -10.64 -2.62
C MET A 165 -11.13 -11.65 -2.26
N ALA A 166 -10.78 -12.85 -1.75
CA ALA A 166 -11.73 -13.97 -1.59
C ALA A 166 -12.94 -13.64 -0.71
N LEU A 167 -12.78 -12.81 0.32
CA LEU A 167 -13.86 -12.44 1.22
C LEU A 167 -14.60 -11.15 0.83
N ASP A 168 -14.49 -10.68 -0.42
CA ASP A 168 -15.07 -9.43 -0.92
C ASP A 168 -14.78 -8.26 0.03
N PRO A 169 -13.50 -7.90 0.22
CA PRO A 169 -13.12 -6.90 1.20
C PRO A 169 -13.69 -5.53 0.86
N GLN A 170 -14.10 -4.78 1.89
CA GLN A 170 -14.52 -3.39 1.76
C GLN A 170 -13.33 -2.43 1.74
N LEU A 171 -12.18 -2.87 2.28
CA LEU A 171 -10.92 -2.16 2.27
C LEU A 171 -9.83 -3.11 1.75
N PHE A 172 -9.13 -2.71 0.70
CA PHE A 172 -8.03 -3.47 0.13
C PHE A 172 -6.71 -2.70 0.27
N LEU A 173 -5.72 -3.36 0.85
CA LEU A 173 -4.37 -2.81 1.00
C LEU A 173 -3.42 -3.63 0.13
N ALA A 174 -2.76 -2.97 -0.82
CA ALA A 174 -1.85 -3.61 -1.76
C ALA A 174 -0.43 -3.03 -1.61
N ASP A 175 0.53 -3.88 -1.29
CA ASP A 175 1.94 -3.50 -1.19
C ASP A 175 2.68 -3.97 -2.44
N GLU A 176 3.04 -3.04 -3.33
CA GLU A 176 3.74 -3.28 -4.60
C GLU A 176 3.08 -4.38 -5.47
N PRO A 177 1.77 -4.29 -5.77
CA PRO A 177 0.99 -5.39 -6.36
C PRO A 177 1.41 -5.78 -7.78
N THR A 178 2.27 -5.01 -8.42
CA THR A 178 2.74 -5.24 -9.80
C THR A 178 4.24 -5.43 -9.91
N SER A 179 4.96 -5.56 -8.79
CA SER A 179 6.43 -5.60 -8.78
C SER A 179 7.03 -6.80 -9.53
N MET A 180 6.28 -7.92 -9.58
CA MET A 180 6.71 -9.16 -10.27
C MET A 180 6.01 -9.36 -11.63
N GLN A 181 5.31 -8.33 -12.13
CA GLN A 181 4.59 -8.40 -13.40
C GLN A 181 5.38 -7.77 -14.53
N ASP A 182 5.30 -8.38 -15.71
CA ASP A 182 5.75 -7.74 -16.94
C ASP A 182 4.94 -6.47 -17.22
N ALA A 183 5.57 -5.50 -17.89
CA ALA A 183 4.96 -4.19 -18.14
C ALA A 183 3.58 -4.28 -18.82
N SER A 184 3.40 -5.23 -19.74
CA SER A 184 2.13 -5.49 -20.44
C SER A 184 1.02 -6.01 -19.52
N LEU A 185 1.37 -6.75 -18.46
CA LEU A 185 0.42 -7.40 -17.56
C LEU A 185 0.07 -6.55 -16.31
N ARG A 186 0.86 -5.50 -16.03
CA ARG A 186 0.57 -4.59 -14.89
C ARG A 186 -0.80 -3.93 -15.02
N GLY A 187 -1.20 -3.61 -16.26
CA GLY A 187 -2.47 -2.98 -16.56
C GLY A 187 -3.69 -3.80 -16.16
N GLU A 188 -3.63 -5.11 -16.25
CA GLU A 188 -4.73 -6.02 -15.89
C GLU A 188 -5.02 -5.97 -14.39
N ILE A 189 -3.98 -6.06 -13.54
CA ILE A 189 -4.14 -5.96 -12.08
C ILE A 189 -4.74 -4.61 -11.69
N VAL A 190 -4.25 -3.52 -12.30
CA VAL A 190 -4.80 -2.18 -12.03
C VAL A 190 -6.27 -2.11 -12.41
N SER A 191 -6.67 -2.65 -13.56
CA SER A 191 -8.06 -2.65 -14.02
C SER A 191 -8.99 -3.45 -13.07
N VAL A 192 -8.52 -4.56 -12.51
CA VAL A 192 -9.26 -5.29 -11.46
C VAL A 192 -9.48 -4.41 -10.23
N LEU A 193 -8.42 -3.77 -9.75
CA LEU A 193 -8.51 -2.89 -8.57
C LEU A 193 -9.43 -1.68 -8.82
N GLU A 194 -9.33 -1.03 -9.99
CA GLU A 194 -10.18 0.08 -10.40
C GLU A 194 -11.67 -0.31 -10.45
N SER A 195 -11.98 -1.48 -11.02
CA SER A 195 -13.35 -2.02 -11.07
C SER A 195 -13.92 -2.21 -9.66
N ARG A 196 -13.13 -2.77 -8.75
CA ARG A 196 -13.55 -2.98 -7.35
C ARG A 196 -13.71 -1.65 -6.58
N VAL A 197 -12.84 -0.67 -6.81
CA VAL A 197 -12.99 0.69 -6.25
C VAL A 197 -14.27 1.35 -6.76
N SER A 198 -14.57 1.24 -8.04
CA SER A 198 -15.79 1.77 -8.65
C SER A 198 -17.05 1.12 -8.06
N SER A 199 -16.95 -0.11 -7.56
CA SER A 199 -18.01 -0.82 -6.84
C SER A 199 -18.09 -0.50 -5.34
N GLY A 200 -17.28 0.47 -4.85
CA GLY A 200 -17.33 0.97 -3.48
C GLY A 200 -16.23 0.45 -2.54
N MET A 201 -15.32 -0.40 -3.00
CA MET A 201 -14.15 -0.83 -2.22
C MET A 201 -13.19 0.35 -1.99
N GLY A 202 -12.68 0.54 -0.77
CA GLY A 202 -11.58 1.45 -0.51
C GLY A 202 -10.24 0.79 -0.85
N LEU A 203 -9.32 1.52 -1.49
CA LEU A 203 -8.00 1.02 -1.89
C LEU A 203 -6.89 1.86 -1.28
N VAL A 204 -5.95 1.22 -0.59
CA VAL A 204 -4.63 1.79 -0.28
C VAL A 204 -3.58 1.02 -1.06
N LEU A 205 -2.93 1.69 -2.00
CA LEU A 205 -1.90 1.14 -2.85
C LEU A 205 -0.54 1.68 -2.44
N VAL A 206 0.39 0.82 -2.07
CA VAL A 206 1.80 1.19 -1.87
C VAL A 206 2.58 0.91 -3.14
N THR A 207 3.32 1.89 -3.61
CA THR A 207 4.22 1.74 -4.76
C THR A 207 5.36 2.76 -4.73
N HIS A 208 6.45 2.48 -5.44
CA HIS A 208 7.50 3.44 -5.76
C HIS A 208 7.31 4.08 -7.15
N ASP A 209 6.33 3.61 -7.93
CA ASP A 209 6.04 4.05 -9.28
C ASP A 209 4.89 5.07 -9.30
N LEU A 210 5.22 6.34 -9.56
CA LEU A 210 4.22 7.43 -9.66
C LEU A 210 3.27 7.26 -10.86
N LEU A 211 3.69 6.62 -11.95
CA LEU A 211 2.81 6.36 -13.09
C LEU A 211 1.74 5.33 -12.72
N LEU A 212 2.14 4.28 -12.00
CA LEU A 212 1.21 3.31 -11.45
C LEU A 212 0.26 3.97 -10.45
N ALA A 213 0.80 4.82 -9.55
CA ALA A 213 -0.01 5.58 -8.58
C ALA A 213 -1.05 6.46 -9.28
N ARG A 214 -0.66 7.20 -10.33
CA ARG A 214 -1.57 8.05 -11.13
C ARG A 214 -2.69 7.26 -11.78
N ARG A 215 -2.39 6.04 -12.25
CA ARG A 215 -3.40 5.18 -12.88
C ARG A 215 -4.35 4.57 -11.86
N ALA A 216 -3.82 4.01 -10.76
CA ALA A 216 -4.59 3.18 -9.84
C ALA A 216 -5.28 3.97 -8.71
N ALA A 217 -4.90 5.23 -8.45
CA ALA A 217 -5.42 5.99 -7.32
C ALA A 217 -5.67 7.46 -7.66
N ARG A 218 -6.74 8.01 -7.07
CA ARG A 218 -7.10 9.44 -7.26
C ARG A 218 -6.21 10.35 -6.43
N THR A 219 -5.88 9.95 -5.21
CA THR A 219 -5.06 10.74 -4.27
C THR A 219 -3.76 10.03 -4.00
N GLY A 220 -2.68 10.77 -3.85
CA GLY A 220 -1.38 10.26 -3.45
C GLY A 220 -0.87 10.89 -2.17
N LEU A 221 -0.21 10.08 -1.34
CA LEU A 221 0.52 10.48 -0.14
C LEU A 221 2.00 10.12 -0.34
N VAL A 222 2.87 11.11 -0.37
CA VAL A 222 4.31 10.89 -0.54
C VAL A 222 4.97 10.78 0.83
N LEU A 223 5.61 9.63 1.10
CA LEU A 223 6.35 9.38 2.32
C LEU A 223 7.87 9.47 2.09
N TYR A 224 8.54 10.17 2.97
CA TYR A 224 9.99 10.23 3.03
C TYR A 224 10.48 10.04 4.48
N ARG A 225 11.28 9.01 4.74
CA ARG A 225 11.82 8.69 6.08
C ARG A 225 10.76 8.73 7.20
N GLY A 226 9.63 8.09 6.95
CA GLY A 226 8.54 7.95 7.93
C GLY A 226 7.66 9.19 8.11
N VAL A 227 7.84 10.24 7.30
CA VAL A 227 7.05 11.48 7.35
C VAL A 227 6.29 11.65 6.05
N ALA A 228 5.03 12.13 6.13
CA ALA A 228 4.28 12.58 4.98
C ALA A 228 4.78 13.95 4.52
N VAL A 229 5.32 14.03 3.30
CA VAL A 229 5.91 15.26 2.77
C VAL A 229 4.99 15.99 1.79
N GLU A 230 4.12 15.25 1.10
CA GLU A 230 3.12 15.84 0.19
C GLU A 230 1.91 14.92 0.08
N LYS A 231 0.70 15.51 0.02
CA LYS A 231 -0.55 14.82 -0.30
C LYS A 231 -1.32 15.66 -1.30
N ALA A 232 -1.69 15.06 -2.44
CA ALA A 232 -2.40 15.74 -3.51
C ALA A 232 -3.12 14.73 -4.42
N PRO A 233 -3.96 15.17 -5.38
CA PRO A 233 -4.33 14.34 -6.52
C PRO A 233 -3.08 13.75 -7.18
N THR A 234 -3.11 12.47 -7.54
CA THR A 234 -1.93 11.78 -8.09
C THR A 234 -1.40 12.42 -9.38
N ALA A 235 -2.28 13.02 -10.18
CA ALA A 235 -1.89 13.80 -11.35
C ALA A 235 -1.00 14.99 -10.96
N ASP A 236 -1.36 15.73 -9.91
CA ASP A 236 -0.60 16.89 -9.46
C ASP A 236 0.77 16.51 -8.88
N LEU A 237 0.86 15.37 -8.18
CA LEU A 237 2.15 14.85 -7.70
C LEU A 237 3.14 14.58 -8.83
N LEU A 238 2.63 14.22 -10.01
CA LEU A 238 3.44 13.95 -11.20
C LEU A 238 3.72 15.21 -12.02
N ASP A 239 2.68 16.00 -12.28
CA ASP A 239 2.74 17.11 -13.23
C ASP A 239 3.18 18.43 -12.57
N ASN A 240 2.78 18.69 -11.32
CA ASN A 240 3.04 19.91 -10.56
C ASN A 240 3.40 19.63 -9.09
N PRO A 241 4.47 18.84 -8.80
CA PRO A 241 4.88 18.53 -7.45
C PRO A 241 5.31 19.79 -6.68
N LEU A 242 4.87 19.92 -5.43
CA LEU A 242 5.21 21.05 -4.57
C LEU A 242 6.46 20.78 -3.73
N HIS A 243 6.59 19.56 -3.20
CA HIS A 243 7.75 19.21 -2.40
C HIS A 243 8.96 18.85 -3.29
N PRO A 244 10.18 19.36 -3.01
CA PRO A 244 11.38 19.05 -3.81
C PRO A 244 11.67 17.55 -3.96
N TYR A 245 11.36 16.74 -2.94
CA TYR A 245 11.49 15.28 -3.03
C TYR A 245 10.50 14.68 -4.03
N THR A 246 9.22 15.10 -4.02
CA THR A 246 8.23 14.65 -5.00
C THR A 246 8.66 15.02 -6.42
N ALA A 247 9.20 16.25 -6.59
CA ALA A 247 9.75 16.69 -7.86
C ALA A 247 10.94 15.83 -8.32
N ALA A 248 11.80 15.40 -7.38
CA ALA A 248 12.90 14.49 -7.68
C ALA A 248 12.39 13.09 -8.09
N LEU A 249 11.37 12.55 -7.40
CA LEU A 249 10.71 11.29 -7.78
C LEU A 249 10.08 11.37 -9.18
N ALA A 250 9.37 12.45 -9.48
CA ALA A 250 8.73 12.65 -10.79
C ALA A 250 9.77 12.79 -11.92
N ARG A 251 10.92 13.43 -11.65
CA ARG A 251 12.04 13.54 -12.60
C ARG A 251 12.79 12.22 -12.84
N ALA A 252 12.82 11.32 -11.84
CA ALA A 252 13.47 10.02 -11.94
C ALA A 252 12.69 8.99 -12.76
N LEU A 253 11.45 9.30 -13.15
CA LEU A 253 10.67 8.41 -14.01
C LEU A 253 11.32 8.26 -15.38
N PRO A 254 11.33 7.03 -15.95
CA PRO A 254 11.85 6.80 -17.29
C PRO A 254 11.11 7.68 -18.30
N ARG A 255 11.81 8.63 -18.90
CA ARG A 255 11.35 9.40 -20.06
C ARG A 255 12.24 9.04 -21.23
N LEU A 256 11.66 8.86 -22.41
CA LEU A 256 12.41 8.62 -23.63
C LEU A 256 13.53 9.69 -23.78
N GLY A 257 14.79 9.24 -23.78
CA GLY A 257 15.95 10.10 -24.00
C GLY A 257 16.60 10.76 -22.77
N ARG A 258 16.23 10.42 -21.53
CA ARG A 258 16.91 10.89 -20.32
C ARG A 258 17.55 9.74 -19.52
N ALA A 259 18.81 9.90 -19.15
CA ALA A 259 19.48 9.00 -18.21
C ALA A 259 18.81 9.07 -16.83
N ILE A 260 18.54 7.91 -16.24
CA ILE A 260 18.07 7.80 -14.86
C ILE A 260 19.25 8.12 -13.95
N LEU A 261 19.20 9.22 -13.23
CA LEU A 261 20.14 9.48 -12.14
C LEU A 261 19.68 8.65 -10.93
N PRO A 262 20.52 7.73 -10.42
CA PRO A 262 20.16 7.00 -9.21
C PRO A 262 19.98 7.98 -8.05
N PRO A 263 18.97 7.80 -7.19
CA PRO A 263 18.84 8.58 -5.97
C PRO A 263 20.10 8.35 -5.12
N GLY A 264 20.77 9.42 -4.73
CA GLY A 264 21.98 9.33 -3.92
C GLY A 264 21.69 8.62 -2.60
N GLU A 265 22.56 7.68 -2.19
CA GLU A 265 22.48 7.04 -0.89
C GLU A 265 22.57 8.10 0.21
N SER A 266 21.51 8.24 0.98
CA SER A 266 21.44 9.16 2.11
C SER A 266 21.68 8.38 3.40
N ARG A 267 22.79 8.60 4.05
CA ARG A 267 23.01 8.18 5.44
C ARG A 267 22.08 9.03 6.33
N ALA A 268 21.19 8.37 7.06
CA ALA A 268 20.27 9.02 7.98
C ALA A 268 21.08 9.70 9.10
N ARG A 269 21.07 11.05 9.16
CA ARG A 269 21.26 11.75 10.41
C ARG A 269 19.88 11.90 11.07
N GLU A 270 19.74 11.44 12.31
CA GLU A 270 18.58 11.75 13.15
C GLU A 270 18.67 13.24 13.50
N GLY A 271 18.12 14.10 12.64
CA GLY A 271 18.11 15.54 12.81
C GLY A 271 16.73 16.06 13.20
N VAL A 272 16.73 17.10 14.00
CA VAL A 272 15.61 17.99 14.23
C VAL A 272 15.52 18.88 12.99
N GLY A 273 14.57 18.68 12.08
CA GLY A 273 14.46 19.48 10.86
C GLY A 273 13.75 18.79 9.73
N CYS A 274 13.75 19.43 8.55
CA CYS A 274 13.20 18.85 7.34
C CYS A 274 13.98 17.56 6.98
N PRO A 275 13.31 16.40 6.90
CA PRO A 275 14.00 15.12 6.65
C PRO A 275 14.71 15.05 5.29
N TYR A 276 14.33 15.93 4.35
CA TYR A 276 14.92 15.99 3.00
C TYR A 276 15.98 17.09 2.84
N ALA A 277 16.24 17.92 3.87
CA ALA A 277 17.12 19.09 3.78
C ALA A 277 18.51 18.79 3.19
N GLU A 278 19.13 17.65 3.57
CA GLU A 278 20.47 17.25 3.12
C GLU A 278 20.56 16.98 1.60
N ARG A 279 19.42 16.62 0.97
CA ARG A 279 19.34 16.32 -0.47
C ARG A 279 18.63 17.41 -1.26
N CYS A 280 18.13 18.45 -0.57
CA CYS A 280 17.28 19.46 -1.14
C CYS A 280 18.10 20.59 -1.77
N GLU A 281 17.96 20.80 -3.08
CA GLU A 281 18.59 21.92 -3.80
C GLU A 281 18.08 23.31 -3.33
N LYS A 282 16.90 23.33 -2.66
CA LYS A 282 16.26 24.55 -2.13
C LYS A 282 16.42 24.70 -0.62
N ALA A 283 17.28 23.90 0.03
CA ALA A 283 17.45 23.94 1.48
C ALA A 283 17.94 25.34 1.92
N GLY A 284 17.37 25.82 3.02
CA GLY A 284 17.73 27.10 3.62
C GLY A 284 17.74 27.01 5.17
N PRO A 285 18.06 28.11 5.86
CA PRO A 285 18.14 28.14 7.33
C PRO A 285 16.84 27.68 8.02
N GLU A 286 15.70 27.96 7.43
CA GLU A 286 14.39 27.55 7.94
C GLU A 286 14.18 26.03 7.97
N CYS A 287 14.94 25.28 7.16
CA CYS A 287 14.84 23.81 7.11
C CYS A 287 15.46 23.12 8.34
N VAL A 288 16.07 23.85 9.28
CA VAL A 288 16.47 23.31 10.59
C VAL A 288 15.25 22.92 11.44
N GLU A 289 14.08 23.50 11.16
CA GLU A 289 12.83 23.09 11.75
C GLU A 289 12.06 22.15 10.82
N ALA A 290 11.40 21.13 11.40
CA ALA A 290 10.58 20.21 10.62
C ALA A 290 9.29 20.91 10.16
N PRO A 291 9.04 21.04 8.84
CA PRO A 291 7.80 21.63 8.38
C PRO A 291 6.62 20.71 8.66
N SER A 292 5.50 21.27 9.11
CA SER A 292 4.23 20.55 9.23
C SER A 292 3.57 20.38 7.87
N LEU A 293 2.82 19.29 7.70
CA LEU A 293 1.98 19.06 6.51
C LEU A 293 0.80 20.06 6.59
N ARG A 294 0.79 21.06 5.72
CA ARG A 294 -0.24 22.12 5.67
C ARG A 294 -0.93 22.16 4.33
N GLU A 295 -2.19 22.50 4.31
CA GLU A 295 -2.93 22.74 3.09
C GLU A 295 -2.49 24.06 2.45
N VAL A 296 -2.13 24.04 1.18
CA VAL A 296 -1.68 25.21 0.41
C VAL A 296 -2.68 25.60 -0.67
N SER A 297 -3.51 24.64 -1.10
CA SER A 297 -4.66 24.84 -1.96
C SER A 297 -5.63 23.68 -1.75
N PRO A 298 -6.91 23.78 -2.15
CA PRO A 298 -7.90 22.74 -1.90
C PRO A 298 -7.43 21.34 -2.28
N GLY A 299 -7.34 20.44 -1.28
CA GLY A 299 -6.90 19.06 -1.45
C GLY A 299 -5.40 18.86 -1.67
N ARG A 300 -4.57 19.91 -1.59
CA ARG A 300 -3.12 19.83 -1.75
C ARG A 300 -2.39 20.24 -0.46
N PHE A 301 -1.69 19.31 0.10
CA PHE A 301 -0.95 19.47 1.36
C PHE A 301 0.54 19.26 1.12
N VAL A 302 1.37 20.07 1.73
CA VAL A 302 2.83 19.97 1.62
C VAL A 302 3.53 20.31 2.93
N ALA A 303 4.57 19.53 3.27
CA ALA A 303 5.48 19.78 4.39
C ALA A 303 6.79 20.38 3.86
N CYS A 304 6.72 21.65 3.43
CA CYS A 304 7.87 22.37 2.90
C CYS A 304 7.76 23.87 3.22
N HIS A 305 8.86 24.49 3.68
CA HIS A 305 8.92 25.94 3.94
C HIS A 305 8.96 26.77 2.66
N LYS A 306 9.37 26.15 1.52
CA LYS A 306 9.57 26.81 0.21
C LYS A 306 8.40 26.58 -0.78
N ALA A 307 7.30 25.95 -0.35
CA ALA A 307 6.12 25.70 -1.18
C ALA A 307 5.00 26.68 -0.89
#